data_38074080929a31face5920bee6a3a372
#
_entry.id   38074080929a31face5920bee6a3a372
#
_cell.length_a   1.000
_cell.length_b   1.000
_cell.length_c   1.000
_cell.angle_alpha   90.00
_cell.angle_beta   90.00
_cell.angle_gamma   90.00
#
_symmetry.space_group_name_H-M   'P 1'
#
loop_
_entity.id
_entity.type
_entity.pdbx_description
1 polymer ?
#
loop_
_entity_poly.entity_id
_entity_poly.type
_entity_poly.pdbx_seq_one_letter_code
_entity_poly.pdbx_strand_id
1 'polypeptide(L)'
;KADYYVDLHCGDGFEGLVSYVYCTGAAAPEVAAKSREMAEIAHVDYLVTSMYGTGGAYNYAGSMGIPSILLERGHSSRWCEDLVAEDVHDVKNILRHLGVLRGKSHMHGKPPVEVSPVIYEDAPVSGCWYPAKQPGETFKEGEVLGRICDYFGRELFVYRAKMGGIILYQTISLCIMKD
;
A
#
# COMPACT_ATOMS: atom_id res chain seq x y z
N LYS A 1 26.25 -3.87 -1.68
CA LYS A 1 25.88 -3.10 -0.49
C LYS A 1 25.08 -1.90 -0.97
N ALA A 2 23.88 -1.68 -0.43
CA ALA A 2 23.03 -0.51 -0.72
C ALA A 2 22.98 0.38 0.52
N ASP A 3 22.84 1.69 0.32
CA ASP A 3 22.69 2.67 1.40
C ASP A 3 21.20 3.00 1.63
N TYR A 4 20.37 2.83 0.59
CA TYR A 4 18.92 3.03 0.62
C TYR A 4 18.24 1.99 -0.27
N TYR A 5 16.96 1.71 0.00
CA TYR A 5 16.18 0.76 -0.78
C TYR A 5 14.79 1.34 -1.10
N VAL A 6 14.44 1.34 -2.37
CA VAL A 6 13.10 1.71 -2.86
C VAL A 6 12.56 0.52 -3.65
N ASP A 7 11.45 -0.02 -3.19
CA ASP A 7 10.72 -1.08 -3.85
C ASP A 7 9.56 -0.46 -4.63
N LEU A 8 9.37 -0.84 -5.88
CA LEU A 8 8.29 -0.35 -6.72
C LEU A 8 7.36 -1.49 -7.04
N HIS A 9 6.12 -1.37 -6.60
CA HIS A 9 5.07 -2.35 -6.80
C HIS A 9 3.87 -1.74 -7.51
N CYS A 10 3.09 -2.61 -8.15
CA CYS A 10 1.72 -2.30 -8.54
C CYS A 10 0.81 -3.47 -8.17
N GLY A 11 -0.48 -3.23 -8.05
CA GLY A 11 -1.45 -4.29 -7.82
C GLY A 11 -1.38 -5.35 -8.90
N ASP A 12 -1.41 -6.61 -8.51
CA ASP A 12 -1.38 -7.76 -9.42
C ASP A 12 -2.63 -7.84 -10.33
N GLY A 13 -2.75 -8.90 -11.14
CA GLY A 13 -3.84 -9.07 -12.10
C GLY A 13 -5.24 -9.01 -11.49
N PHE A 14 -5.36 -9.28 -10.20
CA PHE A 14 -6.62 -9.35 -9.47
C PHE A 14 -6.70 -8.37 -8.29
N GLU A 15 -5.82 -7.39 -8.25
CA GLU A 15 -5.75 -6.43 -7.17
C GLU A 15 -6.06 -5.00 -7.64
N GLY A 16 -7.05 -4.38 -6.99
CA GLY A 16 -7.33 -2.96 -7.09
C GLY A 16 -6.73 -2.25 -5.89
N LEU A 17 -6.07 -1.11 -6.09
CA LEU A 17 -5.50 -0.30 -5.02
C LEU A 17 -5.59 1.20 -5.33
N VAL A 18 -5.52 2.02 -4.28
CA VAL A 18 -5.18 3.44 -4.36
C VAL A 18 -3.68 3.59 -4.12
N SER A 19 -3.04 4.59 -4.70
CA SER A 19 -1.58 4.76 -4.51
C SER A 19 -1.24 5.10 -3.06
N TYR A 20 -0.29 4.33 -2.49
CA TYR A 20 0.20 4.53 -1.12
C TYR A 20 1.65 4.07 -0.98
N VAL A 21 2.27 4.37 0.14
CA VAL A 21 3.65 4.01 0.42
C VAL A 21 3.77 3.33 1.78
N TYR A 22 4.52 2.24 1.84
CA TYR A 22 5.00 1.67 3.10
C TYR A 22 6.37 2.24 3.46
N CYS A 23 6.59 2.55 4.73
CA CYS A 23 7.93 2.72 5.29
C CYS A 23 8.17 1.69 6.41
N THR A 24 9.42 1.28 6.59
CA THR A 24 9.77 0.36 7.67
C THR A 24 9.72 1.08 9.02
N GLY A 25 8.97 0.52 9.98
CA GLY A 25 8.87 0.99 11.37
C GLY A 25 9.54 0.03 12.36
N ALA A 26 9.63 -1.26 12.03
CA ALA A 26 10.28 -2.28 12.85
C ALA A 26 11.80 -2.35 12.57
N ALA A 27 12.50 -1.20 12.68
CA ALA A 27 13.92 -1.05 12.44
C ALA A 27 14.54 -0.19 13.55
N ALA A 28 15.86 0.00 13.51
CA ALA A 28 16.51 0.96 14.40
C ALA A 28 15.91 2.37 14.20
N PRO A 29 15.76 3.18 15.26
CA PRO A 29 15.04 4.46 15.20
C PRO A 29 15.52 5.39 14.07
N GLU A 30 16.80 5.47 13.82
CA GLU A 30 17.40 6.29 12.76
C GLU A 30 17.06 5.76 11.36
N VAL A 31 16.96 4.43 11.21
CA VAL A 31 16.56 3.78 9.95
C VAL A 31 15.09 4.01 9.67
N ALA A 32 14.24 3.84 10.69
CA ALA A 32 12.81 4.09 10.59
C ALA A 32 12.51 5.56 10.27
N ALA A 33 13.19 6.50 10.96
CA ALA A 33 13.06 7.93 10.71
C ALA A 33 13.45 8.29 9.26
N LYS A 34 14.57 7.76 8.76
CA LYS A 34 15.01 8.01 7.38
C LYS A 34 14.07 7.37 6.35
N SER A 35 13.53 6.17 6.61
CA SER A 35 12.52 5.53 5.77
C SER A 35 11.25 6.39 5.67
N ARG A 36 10.84 6.97 6.80
CA ARG A 36 9.69 7.88 6.85
C ARG A 36 9.93 9.15 6.03
N GLU A 37 11.10 9.78 6.15
CA GLU A 37 11.46 10.93 5.32
C GLU A 37 11.39 10.62 3.82
N MET A 38 11.83 9.41 3.41
CA MET A 38 11.74 8.96 2.02
C MET A 38 10.28 8.78 1.59
N ALA A 39 9.43 8.24 2.46
CA ALA A 39 8.01 8.01 2.18
C ALA A 39 7.23 9.33 2.07
N GLU A 40 7.50 10.31 2.93
CA GLU A 40 6.82 11.60 2.96
C GLU A 40 7.09 12.46 1.71
N ILE A 41 8.14 12.13 0.95
CA ILE A 41 8.49 12.80 -0.31
C ILE A 41 7.78 12.19 -1.53
N ALA A 42 7.26 10.96 -1.41
CA ALA A 42 6.54 10.30 -2.49
C ALA A 42 5.19 10.99 -2.76
N HIS A 43 4.81 11.08 -4.02
CA HIS A 43 3.54 11.66 -4.46
C HIS A 43 2.42 10.61 -4.40
N VAL A 44 1.99 10.32 -3.19
CA VAL A 44 0.88 9.39 -2.89
C VAL A 44 -0.01 9.97 -1.80
N ASP A 45 -1.25 9.48 -1.71
CA ASP A 45 -2.23 10.00 -0.75
C ASP A 45 -2.04 9.44 0.66
N TYR A 46 -1.52 8.21 0.78
CA TYR A 46 -1.48 7.48 2.05
C TYR A 46 -0.11 6.89 2.34
N LEU A 47 0.21 6.82 3.64
CA LEU A 47 1.42 6.24 4.19
C LEU A 47 1.06 5.20 5.25
N VAL A 48 1.73 4.06 5.20
CA VAL A 48 1.63 3.00 6.20
C VAL A 48 3.00 2.75 6.82
N THR A 49 3.09 2.89 8.13
CA THR A 49 4.29 2.48 8.88
C THR A 49 4.20 0.98 9.17
N SER A 50 5.02 0.18 8.50
CA SER A 50 5.07 -1.27 8.70
C SER A 50 5.81 -1.62 9.99
N MET A 51 5.14 -2.32 10.89
CA MET A 51 5.72 -2.81 12.15
C MET A 51 6.24 -4.26 12.04
N TYR A 52 6.38 -4.79 10.83
CA TYR A 52 6.93 -6.12 10.59
C TYR A 52 8.44 -6.02 10.31
N GLY A 53 9.25 -6.81 11.02
CA GLY A 53 10.70 -6.89 10.81
C GLY A 53 11.09 -7.81 9.63
N THR A 54 10.14 -8.60 9.13
CA THR A 54 10.31 -9.52 8.00
C THR A 54 9.03 -9.55 7.18
N GLY A 55 9.07 -10.14 6.00
CA GLY A 55 7.97 -10.07 5.05
C GLY A 55 8.11 -8.85 4.13
N GLY A 56 8.39 -9.10 2.85
CA GLY A 56 8.75 -8.07 1.88
C GLY A 56 10.22 -7.62 1.96
N ALA A 57 10.77 -7.30 0.81
CA ALA A 57 12.18 -6.93 0.68
C ALA A 57 12.52 -5.63 1.42
N TYR A 58 11.59 -4.66 1.42
CA TYR A 58 11.80 -3.39 2.11
C TYR A 58 11.87 -3.56 3.64
N ASN A 59 11.04 -4.41 4.26
CA ASN A 59 11.11 -4.69 5.69
C ASN A 59 12.41 -5.39 6.05
N TYR A 60 12.83 -6.35 5.22
CA TYR A 60 14.11 -7.03 5.42
C TYR A 60 15.28 -6.05 5.30
N ALA A 61 15.29 -5.17 4.31
CA ALA A 61 16.29 -4.12 4.17
C ALA A 61 16.35 -3.24 5.43
N GLY A 62 15.19 -2.81 5.95
CA GLY A 62 15.09 -2.06 7.20
C GLY A 62 15.69 -2.79 8.39
N SER A 63 15.41 -4.08 8.55
CA SER A 63 15.98 -4.90 9.63
C SER A 63 17.50 -5.05 9.53
N MET A 64 18.05 -4.90 8.33
CA MET A 64 19.51 -4.91 8.06
C MET A 64 20.16 -3.52 8.17
N GLY A 65 19.42 -2.52 8.65
CA GLY A 65 19.91 -1.15 8.83
C GLY A 65 19.91 -0.30 7.57
N ILE A 66 19.16 -0.69 6.53
CA ILE A 66 19.04 0.06 5.28
C ILE A 66 17.68 0.77 5.25
N PRO A 67 17.64 2.13 5.28
CA PRO A 67 16.39 2.87 5.14
C PRO A 67 15.67 2.48 3.86
N SER A 68 14.37 2.17 3.96
CA SER A 68 13.65 1.49 2.90
C SER A 68 12.17 1.83 2.88
N ILE A 69 11.62 1.90 1.68
CA ILE A 69 10.19 2.08 1.40
C ILE A 69 9.73 1.11 0.33
N LEU A 70 8.41 0.87 0.30
CA LEU A 70 7.74 0.22 -0.81
C LEU A 70 6.63 1.12 -1.31
N LEU A 71 6.65 1.47 -2.59
CA LEU A 71 5.69 2.32 -3.26
C LEU A 71 4.70 1.44 -4.03
N GLU A 72 3.43 1.58 -3.68
CA GLU A 72 2.32 0.88 -4.34
C GLU A 72 1.61 1.85 -5.27
N ARG A 73 1.69 1.62 -6.59
CA ARG A 73 1.04 2.46 -7.60
C ARG A 73 0.60 1.65 -8.81
N GLY A 74 -0.61 1.92 -9.28
CA GLY A 74 -1.23 1.15 -10.35
C GLY A 74 -1.97 -0.09 -9.82
N HIS A 75 -2.77 -0.72 -10.66
CA HIS A 75 -3.64 -1.83 -10.28
C HIS A 75 -3.85 -2.79 -11.45
N SER A 76 -4.25 -4.02 -11.16
CA SER A 76 -4.66 -5.02 -12.15
C SER A 76 -3.57 -5.35 -13.18
N SER A 77 -2.29 -5.28 -12.80
CA SER A 77 -1.12 -5.47 -13.69
C SER A 77 -1.21 -4.66 -15.00
N ARG A 78 -1.91 -3.53 -14.98
CA ARG A 78 -2.10 -2.70 -16.18
C ARG A 78 -0.94 -1.74 -16.34
N TRP A 79 -0.36 -1.74 -17.54
CA TRP A 79 0.61 -0.71 -17.91
C TRP A 79 -0.07 0.64 -18.11
N CYS A 80 0.50 1.70 -17.56
CA CYS A 80 0.05 3.08 -17.70
C CYS A 80 1.26 4.01 -17.73
N GLU A 81 1.46 4.74 -18.84
CA GLU A 81 2.60 5.64 -19.03
C GLU A 81 2.67 6.72 -17.97
N ASP A 82 1.52 7.30 -17.59
CA ASP A 82 1.48 8.37 -16.60
C ASP A 82 1.94 7.88 -15.23
N LEU A 83 1.53 6.67 -14.81
CA LEU A 83 1.96 6.09 -13.54
C LEU A 83 3.45 5.73 -13.54
N VAL A 84 3.99 5.26 -14.67
CA VAL A 84 5.43 5.04 -14.84
C VAL A 84 6.19 6.37 -14.73
N ALA A 85 5.67 7.43 -15.34
CA ALA A 85 6.28 8.76 -15.25
C ALA A 85 6.27 9.31 -13.81
N GLU A 86 5.19 9.07 -13.06
CA GLU A 86 5.10 9.41 -11.64
C GLU A 86 6.11 8.64 -10.79
N ASP A 87 6.27 7.32 -11.01
CA ASP A 87 7.28 6.52 -10.30
C ASP A 87 8.70 7.01 -10.58
N VAL A 88 9.02 7.29 -11.84
CA VAL A 88 10.32 7.85 -12.23
C VAL A 88 10.53 9.21 -11.58
N HIS A 89 9.50 10.05 -11.50
CA HIS A 89 9.56 11.35 -10.84
C HIS A 89 9.84 11.18 -9.35
N ASP A 90 9.09 10.32 -8.66
CA ASP A 90 9.22 10.11 -7.22
C ASP A 90 10.57 9.51 -6.84
N VAL A 91 11.05 8.49 -7.56
CA VAL A 91 12.40 7.95 -7.35
C VAL A 91 13.47 9.03 -7.50
N LYS A 92 13.41 9.85 -8.56
CA LYS A 92 14.35 10.96 -8.74
C LYS A 92 14.26 11.99 -7.61
N ASN A 93 13.05 12.24 -7.12
CA ASN A 93 12.81 13.19 -6.04
C ASN A 93 13.37 12.68 -4.71
N ILE A 94 13.15 11.40 -4.40
CA ILE A 94 13.74 10.72 -3.24
C ILE A 94 15.27 10.74 -3.32
N LEU A 95 15.84 10.39 -4.47
CA LEU A 95 17.30 10.43 -4.67
C LEU A 95 17.90 11.82 -4.50
N ARG A 96 17.17 12.89 -4.87
CA ARG A 96 17.58 14.27 -4.60
C ARG A 96 17.53 14.61 -3.12
N HIS A 97 16.47 14.18 -2.44
CA HIS A 97 16.32 14.36 -0.99
C HIS A 97 17.46 13.69 -0.22
N LEU A 98 17.87 12.53 -0.66
CA LEU A 98 18.97 11.75 -0.06
C LEU A 98 20.36 12.25 -0.47
N GLY A 99 20.45 13.26 -1.34
CA GLY A 99 21.72 13.80 -1.84
C GLY A 99 22.46 12.88 -2.83
N VAL A 100 21.82 11.82 -3.29
CA VAL A 100 22.37 10.87 -4.28
C VAL A 100 22.32 11.48 -5.69
N LEU A 101 21.24 12.19 -6.01
CA LEU A 101 21.06 12.88 -7.27
C LEU A 101 21.17 14.41 -7.05
N ARG A 102 21.86 15.10 -7.95
CA ARG A 102 21.97 16.58 -7.90
C ARG A 102 20.60 17.24 -8.12
N GLY A 103 20.36 18.32 -7.40
CA GLY A 103 19.14 19.13 -7.49
C GLY A 103 18.41 19.22 -6.16
N LYS A 104 17.32 19.99 -6.13
CA LYS A 104 16.46 20.11 -4.95
C LYS A 104 15.34 19.09 -5.04
N SER A 105 15.01 18.48 -3.92
CA SER A 105 13.77 17.72 -3.77
C SER A 105 12.61 18.68 -3.57
N HIS A 106 11.42 18.25 -3.97
CA HIS A 106 10.19 19.00 -3.83
C HIS A 106 9.16 18.14 -3.13
N MET A 107 8.50 18.67 -2.13
CA MET A 107 7.31 18.02 -1.56
C MET A 107 6.10 18.32 -2.45
N HIS A 108 5.32 17.30 -2.76
CA HIS A 108 4.07 17.42 -3.51
C HIS A 108 2.94 17.87 -2.58
N GLY A 109 2.76 19.21 -2.46
CA GLY A 109 1.65 19.77 -1.71
C GLY A 109 1.64 19.37 -0.23
N LYS A 110 0.80 18.39 0.13
CA LYS A 110 0.71 17.86 1.49
C LYS A 110 1.42 16.51 1.59
N PRO A 111 2.05 16.21 2.74
CA PRO A 111 2.55 14.86 2.98
C PRO A 111 1.41 13.83 2.95
N PRO A 112 1.70 12.56 2.62
CA PRO A 112 0.70 11.50 2.66
C PRO A 112 0.09 11.35 4.05
N VAL A 113 -1.19 11.00 4.10
CA VAL A 113 -1.92 10.77 5.37
C VAL A 113 -1.52 9.41 5.92
N GLU A 114 -1.02 9.37 7.14
CA GLU A 114 -0.72 8.11 7.80
C GLU A 114 -1.99 7.35 8.16
N VAL A 115 -2.05 6.09 7.73
CA VAL A 115 -3.15 5.16 8.00
C VAL A 115 -2.71 4.14 9.04
N SER A 116 -3.39 4.11 10.18
CA SER A 116 -3.13 3.18 11.28
C SER A 116 -4.38 3.01 12.16
N PRO A 117 -4.72 1.81 12.64
CA PRO A 117 -4.08 0.54 12.30
C PRO A 117 -4.42 0.06 10.88
N VAL A 118 -3.60 -0.82 10.33
CA VAL A 118 -3.92 -1.56 9.10
C VAL A 118 -4.47 -2.93 9.47
N ILE A 119 -5.57 -3.32 8.84
CA ILE A 119 -6.23 -4.61 9.03
C ILE A 119 -6.24 -5.35 7.70
N TYR A 120 -5.72 -6.56 7.69
CA TYR A 120 -5.80 -7.51 6.59
C TYR A 120 -6.96 -8.46 6.85
N GLU A 121 -7.86 -8.59 5.90
CA GLU A 121 -9.03 -9.48 6.01
C GLU A 121 -8.95 -10.53 4.90
N ASP A 122 -8.77 -11.79 5.30
CA ASP A 122 -8.72 -12.93 4.41
C ASP A 122 -10.10 -13.51 4.16
N ALA A 123 -10.26 -14.30 3.09
CA ALA A 123 -11.53 -14.91 2.76
C ALA A 123 -11.84 -16.10 3.71
N PRO A 124 -12.85 -16.01 4.57
CA PRO A 124 -13.20 -17.10 5.50
C PRO A 124 -13.89 -18.26 4.81
N VAL A 125 -14.34 -18.07 3.57
CA VAL A 125 -15.05 -19.06 2.77
C VAL A 125 -14.80 -18.80 1.28
N SER A 126 -14.68 -19.87 0.48
CA SER A 126 -14.58 -19.75 -0.98
C SER A 126 -15.92 -19.36 -1.60
N GLY A 127 -15.89 -18.58 -2.69
CA GLY A 127 -17.10 -18.15 -3.39
C GLY A 127 -16.88 -17.01 -4.36
N CYS A 128 -17.94 -16.26 -4.60
CA CYS A 128 -17.94 -15.07 -5.45
C CYS A 128 -17.92 -13.81 -4.58
N TRP A 129 -16.89 -12.98 -4.75
CA TRP A 129 -16.71 -11.72 -4.03
C TRP A 129 -17.45 -10.57 -4.71
N TYR A 130 -18.24 -9.87 -3.94
CA TYR A 130 -18.96 -8.65 -4.37
C TYR A 130 -18.57 -7.49 -3.44
N PRO A 131 -17.60 -6.66 -3.83
CA PRO A 131 -17.21 -5.49 -3.05
C PRO A 131 -18.33 -4.44 -3.00
N ALA A 132 -18.56 -3.86 -1.83
CA ALA A 132 -19.46 -2.73 -1.64
C ALA A 132 -18.71 -1.39 -1.56
N LYS A 133 -17.38 -1.45 -1.45
CA LYS A 133 -16.47 -0.30 -1.43
C LYS A 133 -15.33 -0.53 -2.41
N GLN A 134 -14.82 0.55 -2.99
CA GLN A 134 -13.68 0.52 -3.89
C GLN A 134 -12.42 1.03 -3.17
N PRO A 135 -11.21 0.71 -3.66
CA PRO A 135 -9.97 1.34 -3.18
C PRO A 135 -10.09 2.87 -3.21
N GLY A 136 -9.64 3.52 -2.14
CA GLY A 136 -9.76 4.97 -1.95
C GLY A 136 -11.09 5.41 -1.30
N GLU A 137 -12.10 4.55 -1.22
CA GLU A 137 -13.36 4.91 -0.54
C GLU A 137 -13.23 4.76 0.98
N THR A 138 -13.74 5.76 1.68
CA THR A 138 -13.85 5.74 3.13
C THR A 138 -15.13 5.03 3.58
N PHE A 139 -15.11 4.52 4.81
CA PHE A 139 -16.24 3.84 5.43
C PHE A 139 -16.28 4.12 6.94
N LYS A 140 -17.45 3.91 7.53
CA LYS A 140 -17.68 3.99 8.99
C LYS A 140 -17.76 2.60 9.60
N GLU A 141 -17.59 2.54 10.91
CA GLU A 141 -17.84 1.32 11.68
C GLU A 141 -19.25 0.77 11.38
N GLY A 142 -19.34 -0.56 11.19
CA GLY A 142 -20.58 -1.28 10.86
C GLY A 142 -20.97 -1.26 9.39
N GLU A 143 -20.39 -0.40 8.55
CA GLU A 143 -20.69 -0.40 7.10
C GLU A 143 -20.27 -1.72 6.45
N VAL A 144 -21.04 -2.15 5.45
CA VAL A 144 -20.71 -3.32 4.64
C VAL A 144 -19.58 -2.97 3.67
N LEU A 145 -18.48 -3.70 3.76
CA LEU A 145 -17.34 -3.57 2.85
C LEU A 145 -17.48 -4.46 1.61
N GLY A 146 -18.22 -5.56 1.74
CA GLY A 146 -18.51 -6.50 0.66
C GLY A 146 -19.12 -7.78 1.18
N ARG A 147 -19.45 -8.69 0.26
CA ARG A 147 -20.05 -9.98 0.58
C ARG A 147 -19.49 -11.08 -0.30
N ILE A 148 -19.50 -12.30 0.23
CA ILE A 148 -19.18 -13.52 -0.50
C ILE A 148 -20.47 -14.30 -0.69
N CYS A 149 -20.77 -14.69 -1.93
CA CYS A 149 -21.93 -15.52 -2.28
C CYS A 149 -21.49 -16.84 -2.91
N ASP A 150 -22.37 -17.84 -2.89
CA ASP A 150 -22.21 -19.02 -3.72
C ASP A 150 -22.54 -18.71 -5.20
N TYR A 151 -22.36 -19.70 -6.08
CA TYR A 151 -22.64 -19.56 -7.52
C TYR A 151 -24.11 -19.34 -7.87
N PHE A 152 -25.02 -19.51 -6.90
CA PHE A 152 -26.47 -19.29 -7.06
C PHE A 152 -26.92 -17.96 -6.45
N GLY A 153 -25.95 -17.14 -5.94
CA GLY A 153 -26.21 -15.84 -5.36
C GLY A 153 -26.64 -15.86 -3.88
N ARG A 154 -26.61 -17.04 -3.22
CA ARG A 154 -26.88 -17.12 -1.79
C ARG A 154 -25.70 -16.55 -1.02
N GLU A 155 -25.95 -15.62 -0.10
CA GLU A 155 -24.95 -14.99 0.75
C GLU A 155 -24.33 -16.04 1.71
N LEU A 156 -23.00 -16.14 1.69
CA LEU A 156 -22.22 -17.01 2.56
C LEU A 156 -21.54 -16.23 3.68
N PHE A 157 -21.10 -15.01 3.40
CA PHE A 157 -20.43 -14.16 4.36
C PHE A 157 -20.54 -12.67 3.99
N VAL A 158 -20.60 -11.79 4.99
CA VAL A 158 -20.62 -10.33 4.84
C VAL A 158 -19.53 -9.71 5.67
N TYR A 159 -18.63 -8.98 5.01
CA TYR A 159 -17.66 -8.14 5.70
C TYR A 159 -18.29 -6.85 6.18
N ARG A 160 -18.20 -6.60 7.47
CA ARG A 160 -18.57 -5.33 8.09
C ARG A 160 -17.37 -4.68 8.72
N ALA A 161 -17.23 -3.39 8.52
CA ALA A 161 -16.15 -2.60 9.09
C ALA A 161 -16.17 -2.66 10.62
N LYS A 162 -15.06 -3.05 11.23
CA LYS A 162 -14.88 -3.09 12.70
C LYS A 162 -14.61 -1.69 13.29
N MET A 163 -14.21 -0.75 12.45
CA MET A 163 -13.93 0.66 12.76
C MET A 163 -14.07 1.49 11.48
N GLY A 164 -14.07 2.81 11.60
CA GLY A 164 -13.99 3.69 10.43
C GLY A 164 -12.61 3.63 9.78
N GLY A 165 -12.54 3.78 8.47
CA GLY A 165 -11.28 3.70 7.73
C GLY A 165 -11.40 3.97 6.24
N ILE A 166 -10.44 3.46 5.49
CA ILE A 166 -10.34 3.54 4.03
C ILE A 166 -9.89 2.19 3.48
N ILE A 167 -10.36 1.83 2.30
CA ILE A 167 -9.85 0.68 1.55
C ILE A 167 -8.58 1.11 0.82
N LEU A 168 -7.42 0.59 1.22
CA LEU A 168 -6.16 0.81 0.51
C LEU A 168 -6.07 -0.08 -0.72
N TYR A 169 -6.38 -1.37 -0.57
CA TYR A 169 -6.45 -2.32 -1.65
C TYR A 169 -7.45 -3.45 -1.36
N GLN A 170 -7.86 -4.15 -2.39
CA GLN A 170 -8.69 -5.34 -2.30
C GLN A 170 -8.59 -6.19 -3.57
N THR A 171 -8.95 -7.47 -3.45
CA THR A 171 -9.15 -8.29 -4.66
C THR A 171 -10.31 -7.76 -5.49
N ILE A 172 -10.11 -7.71 -6.81
CA ILE A 172 -11.15 -7.40 -7.81
C ILE A 172 -11.59 -8.65 -8.57
N SER A 173 -11.04 -9.80 -8.24
CA SER A 173 -11.49 -11.08 -8.78
C SER A 173 -12.87 -11.43 -8.22
N LEU A 174 -13.79 -11.85 -9.10
CA LEU A 174 -15.06 -12.40 -8.67
C LEU A 174 -14.87 -13.72 -7.91
N CYS A 175 -13.95 -14.57 -8.37
CA CYS A 175 -13.67 -15.87 -7.75
C CYS A 175 -12.61 -15.69 -6.66
N ILE A 176 -12.95 -16.08 -5.44
CA ILE A 176 -12.03 -16.11 -4.31
C ILE A 176 -12.02 -17.49 -3.65
N MET A 177 -10.89 -17.83 -3.09
CA MET A 177 -10.71 -19.05 -2.32
C MET A 177 -10.53 -18.71 -0.84
N LYS A 178 -11.05 -19.57 0.02
CA LYS A 178 -10.74 -19.53 1.44
C LYS A 178 -9.23 -19.69 1.62
N ASP A 179 -8.62 -18.83 2.43
CA ASP A 179 -7.26 -18.97 2.90
C ASP A 179 -7.18 -19.99 4.06
#